data_452003956c2269f90ecc1fafc9a4a17d
#
_entry.id   452003956c2269f90ecc1fafc9a4a17d
#
_cell.length_a   1.000
_cell.length_b   1.000
_cell.length_c   1.000
_cell.angle_alpha   90.00
_cell.angle_beta   90.00
_cell.angle_gamma   90.00
#
_symmetry.space_group_name_H-M   'P 1'
#
loop_
_entity.id
_entity.type
_entity.pdbx_description
1 polymer ?
#
loop_
_entity_poly.entity_id
_entity_poly.type
_entity_poly.pdbx_seq_one_letter_code
_entity_poly.pdbx_strand_id
1 'polypeptide(L)'
;MNDRDRFDKFTERARKVLSLAQEEAQRFQHNYIGTEHLLLGLVREGEGVAAKVLSNLGVELNKVRSAVEFIIGRGDRIVLGEIGLTPRAKKVIELAVDEARRLNHHYIGTEHLLLGLVREGEGIAAGVLESLGVKLEKVRTQTIQVLSQS
;
A
#
# COMPACT_ATOMS: atom_id res chain seq x y z
N MET A 1 3.66 -2.02 -23.72
CA MET A 1 2.96 -2.91 -22.75
C MET A 1 1.78 -2.18 -22.16
N ASN A 2 0.59 -2.75 -22.20
CA ASN A 2 -0.59 -2.11 -21.63
C ASN A 2 -0.69 -2.40 -20.13
N ASP A 3 -1.57 -1.69 -19.44
CA ASP A 3 -1.71 -1.80 -17.98
C ASP A 3 -2.12 -3.21 -17.55
N ARG A 4 -2.85 -3.93 -18.41
CA ARG A 4 -3.30 -5.29 -18.13
C ARG A 4 -2.11 -6.24 -18.00
N ASP A 5 -1.15 -6.17 -18.92
CA ASP A 5 0.05 -7.02 -18.88
C ASP A 5 0.93 -6.68 -17.68
N ARG A 6 0.93 -5.42 -17.28
CA ARG A 6 1.69 -4.92 -16.15
C ARG A 6 1.31 -5.61 -14.84
N PHE A 7 0.03 -6.00 -14.68
CA PHE A 7 -0.47 -6.58 -13.45
C PHE A 7 -0.74 -8.09 -13.55
N ASP A 8 -0.30 -8.74 -14.64
CA ASP A 8 -0.54 -10.17 -14.83
C ASP A 8 0.03 -11.04 -13.70
N LYS A 9 1.17 -10.66 -13.16
CA LYS A 9 1.83 -11.42 -12.09
C LYS A 9 1.33 -11.07 -10.69
N PHE A 10 0.44 -10.09 -10.58
CA PHE A 10 -0.12 -9.70 -9.30
C PHE A 10 -1.11 -10.75 -8.83
N THR A 11 -1.02 -11.11 -7.55
CA THR A 11 -2.00 -12.01 -6.94
C THR A 11 -3.36 -11.33 -6.91
N GLU A 12 -4.40 -12.13 -6.73
CA GLU A 12 -5.76 -11.61 -6.60
C GLU A 12 -5.88 -10.62 -5.43
N ARG A 13 -5.24 -10.94 -4.30
CA ARG A 13 -5.22 -10.04 -3.13
C ARG A 13 -4.49 -8.74 -3.43
N ALA A 14 -3.37 -8.80 -4.14
CA ALA A 14 -2.64 -7.59 -4.52
C ALA A 14 -3.48 -6.71 -5.46
N ARG A 15 -4.19 -7.31 -6.40
CA ARG A 15 -5.13 -6.56 -7.26
C ARG A 15 -6.24 -5.93 -6.46
N LYS A 16 -6.75 -6.65 -5.46
CA LYS A 16 -7.78 -6.11 -4.58
C LYS A 16 -7.27 -4.90 -3.81
N VAL A 17 -6.00 -4.92 -3.36
CA VAL A 17 -5.40 -3.76 -2.70
C VAL A 17 -5.46 -2.53 -3.60
N LEU A 18 -5.14 -2.68 -4.89
CA LEU A 18 -5.18 -1.55 -5.82
C LEU A 18 -6.60 -1.01 -5.98
N SER A 19 -7.57 -1.90 -6.08
CA SER A 19 -8.98 -1.53 -6.17
C SER A 19 -9.45 -0.81 -4.90
N LEU A 20 -9.09 -1.34 -3.73
CA LEU A 20 -9.44 -0.73 -2.45
C LEU A 20 -8.74 0.62 -2.25
N ALA A 21 -7.51 0.77 -2.75
CA ALA A 21 -6.81 2.05 -2.71
C ALA A 21 -7.58 3.11 -3.48
N GLN A 22 -8.11 2.77 -4.65
CA GLN A 22 -8.94 3.68 -5.42
C GLN A 22 -10.20 4.07 -4.65
N GLU A 23 -10.87 3.10 -4.02
CA GLU A 23 -12.07 3.37 -3.21
C GLU A 23 -11.74 4.32 -2.05
N GLU A 24 -10.60 4.12 -1.38
CA GLU A 24 -10.19 4.99 -0.28
C GLU A 24 -9.89 6.40 -0.77
N ALA A 25 -9.22 6.54 -1.91
CA ALA A 25 -8.97 7.86 -2.49
C ALA A 25 -10.30 8.57 -2.79
N GLN A 26 -11.26 7.87 -3.37
CA GLN A 26 -12.57 8.43 -3.66
C GLN A 26 -13.34 8.80 -2.38
N ARG A 27 -13.22 7.98 -1.33
CA ARG A 27 -13.81 8.26 -0.02
C ARG A 27 -13.32 9.61 0.54
N PHE A 28 -12.03 9.91 0.36
CA PHE A 28 -11.44 11.17 0.79
C PHE A 28 -11.63 12.30 -0.23
N GLN A 29 -12.29 12.01 -1.36
CA GLN A 29 -12.48 12.97 -2.44
C GLN A 29 -11.15 13.46 -3.01
N HIS A 30 -10.17 12.55 -3.06
CA HIS A 30 -8.88 12.79 -3.70
C HIS A 30 -8.94 12.34 -5.16
N ASN A 31 -8.36 13.12 -6.06
CA ASN A 31 -8.34 12.81 -7.49
C ASN A 31 -7.06 12.08 -7.91
N TYR A 32 -6.40 11.43 -6.98
CA TYR A 32 -5.17 10.67 -7.20
C TYR A 32 -5.12 9.48 -6.25
N ILE A 33 -4.32 8.47 -6.60
CA ILE A 33 -4.01 7.36 -5.71
C ILE A 33 -2.56 7.53 -5.28
N GLY A 34 -2.35 7.95 -4.05
CA GLY A 34 -1.03 8.13 -3.47
C GLY A 34 -0.60 6.94 -2.62
N THR A 35 0.60 7.04 -2.04
CA THR A 35 1.12 5.97 -1.17
C THR A 35 0.21 5.73 0.02
N GLU A 36 -0.43 6.79 0.56
CA GLU A 36 -1.37 6.68 1.67
C GLU A 36 -2.59 5.82 1.31
N HIS A 37 -3.06 5.91 0.08
CA HIS A 37 -4.19 5.10 -0.37
C HIS A 37 -3.77 3.64 -0.56
N LEU A 38 -2.55 3.41 -1.02
CA LEU A 38 -2.01 2.05 -1.10
C LEU A 38 -1.92 1.42 0.30
N LEU A 39 -1.46 2.18 1.29
CA LEU A 39 -1.42 1.72 2.67
C LEU A 39 -2.82 1.37 3.17
N LEU A 40 -3.79 2.23 2.93
CA LEU A 40 -5.18 1.97 3.30
C LEU A 40 -5.71 0.70 2.63
N GLY A 41 -5.38 0.49 1.36
CA GLY A 41 -5.77 -0.71 0.64
C GLY A 41 -5.17 -1.97 1.25
N LEU A 42 -3.90 -1.91 1.64
CA LEU A 42 -3.20 -3.04 2.28
C LEU A 42 -3.85 -3.41 3.61
N VAL A 43 -4.20 -2.42 4.43
CA VAL A 43 -4.86 -2.67 5.72
C VAL A 43 -6.28 -3.19 5.50
N ARG A 44 -7.01 -2.57 4.59
CA ARG A 44 -8.43 -2.88 4.35
C ARG A 44 -8.63 -4.26 3.73
N GLU A 45 -7.69 -4.73 2.91
CA GLU A 45 -7.77 -6.06 2.32
C GLU A 45 -7.88 -7.14 3.43
N GLY A 46 -7.10 -7.01 4.49
CA GLY A 46 -7.34 -7.71 5.76
C GLY A 46 -6.85 -9.15 5.87
N GLU A 47 -6.52 -9.83 4.77
CA GLU A 47 -6.24 -11.27 4.81
C GLU A 47 -4.84 -11.65 4.35
N GLY A 48 -4.18 -10.79 3.58
CA GLY A 48 -2.84 -11.06 3.07
C GLY A 48 -1.75 -10.90 4.12
N VAL A 49 -0.53 -11.23 3.73
CA VAL A 49 0.65 -11.11 4.61
C VAL A 49 0.80 -9.66 5.08
N ALA A 50 0.61 -8.68 4.19
CA ALA A 50 0.75 -7.28 4.55
C ALA A 50 -0.24 -6.88 5.66
N ALA A 51 -1.50 -7.29 5.53
CA ALA A 51 -2.50 -6.98 6.55
C ALA A 51 -2.15 -7.58 7.90
N LYS A 52 -1.61 -8.80 7.91
CA LYS A 52 -1.18 -9.46 9.16
C LYS A 52 -0.04 -8.71 9.81
N VAL A 53 0.98 -8.33 9.04
CA VAL A 53 2.13 -7.59 9.56
C VAL A 53 1.68 -6.26 10.13
N LEU A 54 0.87 -5.51 9.38
CA LEU A 54 0.40 -4.19 9.81
C LEU A 54 -0.47 -4.30 11.06
N SER A 55 -1.36 -5.29 11.11
CA SER A 55 -2.20 -5.55 12.29
C SER A 55 -1.35 -5.86 13.52
N ASN A 56 -0.33 -6.70 13.36
CA ASN A 56 0.59 -7.05 14.46
C ASN A 56 1.33 -5.83 14.99
N LEU A 57 1.54 -4.82 14.16
CA LEU A 57 2.20 -3.58 14.55
C LEU A 57 1.23 -2.50 15.03
N GLY A 58 -0.06 -2.83 15.13
CA GLY A 58 -1.06 -1.88 15.61
C GLY A 58 -1.54 -0.88 14.56
N VAL A 59 -1.26 -1.14 13.29
CA VAL A 59 -1.70 -0.27 12.18
C VAL A 59 -3.12 -0.67 11.80
N GLU A 60 -4.08 0.02 12.37
CA GLU A 60 -5.50 -0.26 12.18
C GLU A 60 -6.12 0.72 11.18
N LEU A 61 -7.14 0.26 10.46
CA LEU A 61 -7.78 1.03 9.39
C LEU A 61 -8.24 2.42 9.86
N ASN A 62 -8.94 2.49 10.98
CA ASN A 62 -9.46 3.78 11.46
C ASN A 62 -8.34 4.73 11.87
N LYS A 63 -7.25 4.20 12.41
CA LYS A 63 -6.09 5.01 12.78
C LYS A 63 -5.41 5.59 11.54
N VAL A 64 -5.27 4.77 10.49
CA VAL A 64 -4.68 5.24 9.23
C VAL A 64 -5.58 6.29 8.58
N ARG A 65 -6.89 6.04 8.53
CA ARG A 65 -7.84 7.01 7.98
C ARG A 65 -7.78 8.34 8.71
N SER A 66 -7.75 8.30 10.04
CA SER A 66 -7.66 9.52 10.85
C SER A 66 -6.37 10.26 10.60
N ALA A 67 -5.25 9.55 10.49
CA ALA A 67 -3.96 10.17 10.20
C ALA A 67 -3.93 10.82 8.82
N VAL A 68 -4.48 10.14 7.81
CA VAL A 68 -4.58 10.69 6.45
C VAL A 68 -5.43 11.96 6.45
N GLU A 69 -6.57 11.92 7.12
CA GLU A 69 -7.45 13.10 7.21
C GLU A 69 -6.76 14.27 7.90
N PHE A 70 -5.99 14.00 8.95
CA PHE A 70 -5.24 15.03 9.68
C PHE A 70 -4.11 15.63 8.83
N ILE A 71 -3.38 14.80 8.10
CA ILE A 71 -2.20 15.23 7.33
C ILE A 71 -2.58 15.92 6.03
N ILE A 72 -3.54 15.35 5.30
CA ILE A 72 -3.90 15.80 3.94
C ILE A 72 -5.25 16.50 3.92
N GLY A 73 -6.20 15.99 4.70
CA GLY A 73 -7.58 16.44 4.64
C GLY A 73 -8.35 15.78 3.51
N ARG A 74 -9.58 16.24 3.33
CA ARG A 74 -10.46 15.77 2.26
C ARG A 74 -10.46 16.75 1.12
N GLY A 75 -10.69 16.24 -0.10
CA GLY A 75 -10.97 17.10 -1.24
C GLY A 75 -12.36 17.71 -1.11
N ASP A 76 -12.61 18.74 -1.89
CA ASP A 76 -13.87 19.51 -1.85
C ASP A 76 -14.85 19.12 -2.94
N ARG A 77 -14.53 18.14 -3.78
CA ARG A 77 -15.39 17.70 -4.88
C ARG A 77 -15.48 16.19 -4.93
N ILE A 78 -16.64 15.68 -5.28
CA ILE A 78 -16.83 14.24 -5.52
C ILE A 78 -16.02 13.86 -6.76
N VAL A 79 -15.24 12.80 -6.64
CA VAL A 79 -14.43 12.26 -7.73
C VAL A 79 -15.13 11.05 -8.33
N LEU A 80 -15.41 11.11 -9.62
CA LEU A 80 -16.07 10.05 -10.36
C LEU A 80 -15.12 9.48 -11.41
N GLY A 81 -15.25 8.17 -11.67
CA GLY A 81 -14.47 7.50 -12.69
C GLY A 81 -13.09 7.06 -12.20
N GLU A 82 -12.25 6.69 -13.14
CA GLU A 82 -10.92 6.22 -12.84
C GLU A 82 -9.98 7.37 -12.51
N ILE A 83 -9.11 7.13 -11.53
CA ILE A 83 -8.10 8.08 -11.10
C ILE A 83 -6.74 7.41 -11.17
N GLY A 84 -5.69 8.20 -11.40
CA GLY A 84 -4.36 7.68 -11.63
C GLY A 84 -3.50 7.62 -10.39
N LEU A 85 -2.44 6.83 -10.49
CA LEU A 85 -1.41 6.72 -9.46
C LEU A 85 -0.49 7.94 -9.50
N THR A 86 -0.11 8.44 -8.32
CA THR A 86 0.93 9.46 -8.24
C THR A 86 2.28 8.86 -8.67
N PRO A 87 3.28 9.71 -9.01
CA PRO A 87 4.62 9.18 -9.31
C PRO A 87 5.20 8.33 -8.17
N ARG A 88 5.00 8.73 -6.91
CA ARG A 88 5.48 7.92 -5.78
C ARG A 88 4.74 6.59 -5.66
N ALA A 89 3.44 6.57 -5.90
CA ALA A 89 2.67 5.32 -5.89
C ALA A 89 3.12 4.39 -7.01
N LYS A 90 3.40 4.94 -8.20
CA LYS A 90 3.99 4.15 -9.29
C LYS A 90 5.34 3.58 -8.89
N LYS A 91 6.15 4.36 -8.20
CA LYS A 91 7.47 3.91 -7.71
C LYS A 91 7.31 2.76 -6.74
N VAL A 92 6.32 2.82 -5.85
CA VAL A 92 6.04 1.71 -4.91
C VAL A 92 5.77 0.43 -5.68
N ILE A 93 4.96 0.49 -6.74
CA ILE A 93 4.64 -0.69 -7.55
C ILE A 93 5.89 -1.22 -8.25
N GLU A 94 6.73 -0.34 -8.81
CA GLU A 94 7.99 -0.75 -9.42
C GLU A 94 8.91 -1.43 -8.40
N LEU A 95 8.99 -0.87 -7.20
CA LEU A 95 9.81 -1.44 -6.13
C LEU A 95 9.24 -2.78 -5.65
N ALA A 96 7.91 -2.93 -5.63
CA ALA A 96 7.27 -4.20 -5.29
C ALA A 96 7.69 -5.30 -6.27
N VAL A 97 7.70 -5.00 -7.55
CA VAL A 97 8.16 -5.94 -8.59
C VAL A 97 9.63 -6.33 -8.34
N ASP A 98 10.46 -5.34 -8.02
CA ASP A 98 11.88 -5.58 -7.74
C ASP A 98 12.07 -6.41 -6.46
N GLU A 99 11.29 -6.15 -5.40
CA GLU A 99 11.34 -6.94 -4.17
C GLU A 99 10.97 -8.40 -4.42
N ALA A 100 9.94 -8.65 -5.22
CA ALA A 100 9.54 -10.01 -5.58
C ALA A 100 10.67 -10.73 -6.31
N ARG A 101 11.31 -10.04 -7.26
CA ARG A 101 12.43 -10.59 -8.01
C ARG A 101 13.60 -10.94 -7.11
N ARG A 102 13.95 -10.06 -6.17
CA ARG A 102 15.04 -10.29 -5.21
C ARG A 102 14.78 -11.49 -4.32
N LEU A 103 13.51 -11.75 -4.00
CA LEU A 103 13.13 -12.91 -3.19
C LEU A 103 12.91 -14.16 -4.05
N ASN A 104 13.15 -14.06 -5.36
CA ASN A 104 12.97 -15.15 -6.32
C ASN A 104 11.52 -15.65 -6.35
N HIS A 105 10.57 -14.72 -6.20
CA HIS A 105 9.15 -15.01 -6.33
C HIS A 105 8.67 -14.67 -7.73
N HIS A 106 7.81 -15.51 -8.28
CA HIS A 106 7.26 -15.33 -9.62
C HIS A 106 5.88 -14.64 -9.61
N TYR A 107 5.48 -14.15 -8.45
CA TYR A 107 4.22 -13.45 -8.24
C TYR A 107 4.48 -12.16 -7.45
N ILE A 108 3.54 -11.22 -7.53
CA ILE A 108 3.59 -10.00 -6.73
C ILE A 108 2.38 -10.02 -5.81
N GLY A 109 2.62 -10.25 -4.52
CA GLY A 109 1.58 -10.31 -3.50
C GLY A 109 1.52 -9.04 -2.67
N THR A 110 0.64 -9.05 -1.66
CA THR A 110 0.51 -7.90 -0.76
C THR A 110 1.82 -7.63 -0.02
N GLU A 111 2.57 -8.67 0.33
CA GLU A 111 3.86 -8.55 0.98
C GLU A 111 4.87 -7.75 0.15
N HIS A 112 4.85 -7.93 -1.16
CA HIS A 112 5.76 -7.20 -2.04
C HIS A 112 5.33 -5.74 -2.17
N LEU A 113 4.02 -5.48 -2.21
CA LEU A 113 3.50 -4.11 -2.19
C LEU A 113 3.92 -3.39 -0.91
N LEU A 114 3.84 -4.08 0.23
CA LEU A 114 4.26 -3.51 1.51
C LEU A 114 5.76 -3.23 1.53
N LEU A 115 6.58 -4.18 1.07
CA LEU A 115 8.03 -3.98 0.97
C LEU A 115 8.37 -2.81 0.05
N GLY A 116 7.68 -2.68 -1.08
CA GLY A 116 7.86 -1.55 -1.98
C GLY A 116 7.49 -0.23 -1.32
N LEU A 117 6.42 -0.23 -0.55
CA LEU A 117 5.95 0.96 0.17
C LEU A 117 7.00 1.45 1.16
N VAL A 118 7.54 0.57 1.99
CA VAL A 118 8.53 0.97 3.00
C VAL A 118 9.88 1.28 2.37
N ARG A 119 10.21 0.65 1.26
CA ARG A 119 11.45 0.94 0.53
C ARG A 119 11.42 2.32 -0.12
N GLU A 120 10.27 2.72 -0.66
CA GLU A 120 10.11 4.08 -1.18
C GLU A 120 10.29 5.10 -0.06
N GLY A 121 9.63 4.89 1.08
CA GLY A 121 9.95 5.49 2.36
C GLY A 121 9.79 6.99 2.54
N GLU A 122 9.40 7.74 1.51
CA GLU A 122 9.35 9.20 1.57
C GLU A 122 7.96 9.78 1.33
N GLY A 123 6.98 8.96 0.98
CA GLY A 123 5.62 9.42 0.72
C GLY A 123 4.82 9.63 1.99
N ILE A 124 3.55 9.99 1.79
CA ILE A 124 2.62 10.24 2.90
C ILE A 124 2.41 9.01 3.76
N ALA A 125 2.42 7.80 3.13
CA ALA A 125 2.31 6.56 3.88
C ALA A 125 3.41 6.44 4.94
N ALA A 126 4.64 6.79 4.59
CA ALA A 126 5.75 6.77 5.54
C ALA A 126 5.49 7.71 6.72
N GLY A 127 5.00 8.91 6.43
CA GLY A 127 4.63 9.88 7.48
C GLY A 127 3.51 9.37 8.38
N VAL A 128 2.51 8.70 7.79
CA VAL A 128 1.41 8.11 8.56
C VAL A 128 1.94 7.02 9.50
N LEU A 129 2.77 6.11 8.98
CA LEU A 129 3.34 5.04 9.82
C LEU A 129 4.16 5.63 10.97
N GLU A 130 4.99 6.62 10.68
CA GLU A 130 5.77 7.29 11.72
C GLU A 130 4.88 7.96 12.77
N SER A 131 3.79 8.60 12.34
CA SER A 131 2.85 9.24 13.26
C SER A 131 2.17 8.25 14.19
N LEU A 132 2.06 6.99 13.76
CA LEU A 132 1.50 5.91 14.57
C LEU A 132 2.58 5.20 15.41
N GLY A 133 3.80 5.71 15.39
CA GLY A 133 4.91 5.13 16.15
C GLY A 133 5.51 3.87 15.53
N VAL A 134 5.27 3.65 14.24
CA VAL A 134 5.73 2.44 13.56
C VAL A 134 6.89 2.80 12.63
N LYS A 135 8.06 2.25 12.91
CA LYS A 135 9.26 2.48 12.11
C LYS A 135 9.21 1.63 10.83
N LEU A 136 9.59 2.23 9.71
CA LEU A 136 9.60 1.54 8.41
C LEU A 136 10.47 0.29 8.44
N GLU A 137 11.62 0.37 9.10
CA GLU A 137 12.52 -0.78 9.24
C GLU A 137 11.85 -1.94 9.96
N LYS A 138 11.03 -1.64 10.97
CA LYS A 138 10.27 -2.65 11.71
C LYS A 138 9.27 -3.36 10.80
N VAL A 139 8.56 -2.61 9.96
CA VAL A 139 7.64 -3.18 8.99
C VAL A 139 8.37 -4.14 8.06
N ARG A 140 9.52 -3.69 7.52
CA ARG A 140 10.32 -4.52 6.62
C ARG A 140 10.78 -5.80 7.32
N THR A 141 11.35 -5.66 8.50
CA THR A 141 11.87 -6.80 9.26
C THR A 141 10.78 -7.84 9.53
N GLN A 142 9.61 -7.40 9.97
CA GLN A 142 8.51 -8.32 10.25
C GLN A 142 7.97 -8.97 8.99
N THR A 143 7.91 -8.24 7.89
CA THR A 143 7.45 -8.80 6.61
C THR A 143 8.37 -9.93 6.16
N ILE A 144 9.68 -9.69 6.17
CA ILE A 144 10.67 -10.70 5.80
C ILE A 144 10.60 -11.89 6.75
N GLN A 145 10.42 -11.65 8.05
CA GLN A 145 10.33 -12.70 9.05
C GLN A 145 9.12 -13.61 8.80
N VAL A 146 7.96 -13.02 8.50
CA VAL A 146 6.75 -13.80 8.18
C VAL A 146 6.97 -14.64 6.92
N LEU A 147 7.60 -14.07 5.90
CA LEU A 147 7.87 -14.79 4.66
C LEU A 147 8.82 -15.97 4.86
N SER A 148 9.80 -15.84 5.75
CA SER A 148 10.75 -16.91 6.01
C SER A 148 10.19 -18.03 6.87
N GLN A 149 9.02 -17.83 7.48
CA GLN A 149 8.32 -18.85 8.27
C GLN A 149 7.36 -19.70 7.44
N SER A 150 7.16 -19.34 6.19
CA SER A 150 6.20 -20.03 5.30
C SER A 150 6.79 -21.23 4.62
#